data_85f513e5d89a94f5e3de6ec8ca16249a
#
_entry.id   85f513e5d89a94f5e3de6ec8ca16249a
#
_cell.length_a   1.000
_cell.length_b   1.000
_cell.length_c   1.000
_cell.angle_alpha   90.00
_cell.angle_beta   90.00
_cell.angle_gamma   90.00
#
_symmetry.space_group_name_H-M   'P 1'
#
loop_
_entity.id
_entity.type
_entity.pdbx_description
1 polymer ?
#
loop_
_entity_poly.entity_id
_entity_poly.type
_entity_poly.pdbx_seq_one_letter_code
_entity_poly.pdbx_strand_id
1 'polypeptide(L)'
;MKIQIEKPRLGVPACLIVDDPAPCINPFYYFRLQVDREGWERHEPGIPADFLAQFADVCETRGTRGKFSVLPYPAGLGSIIKGWDGCDHAELAAWLDLARARIAPRFDITPEILTHTLALDLRTETLLPQSEHDWMAERSRDELTAYFGAALSILKAAGFAPAGITQPCSFNGSRADYAAATLDSIRAIGGPPATYYFIDGYFGPPPIPEPEVVLLDRARGEAVVSIIALCNDYFWPTQRVTSRRAQQVVNGLITADGHGGRLAELAAADAWLIFVCHWQTLYSDGSREGLAALDEAAARLERHHGPRLLWMTTGEIARYRTASVGCMIDVSRTTAGWAIALDAAIACPDFTCSVPLAESAVSYVSHEVNGNTQVLSHAAQDGGLLPSRSWQQNGDRIALCFDLQRGPQTIHLSMGER
;
A
#
# COMPACT_ATOMS: atom_id res chain seq x y z
N MET A 1 -16.03 23.39 17.92
CA MET A 1 -14.73 22.69 18.10
C MET A 1 -14.47 21.91 16.81
N LYS A 2 -13.27 22.00 16.20
CA LYS A 2 -12.95 21.26 14.96
C LYS A 2 -12.02 20.11 15.29
N ILE A 3 -12.47 18.87 15.04
CA ILE A 3 -11.63 17.66 15.15
C ILE A 3 -10.72 17.59 13.91
N GLN A 4 -9.49 17.18 14.14
CA GLN A 4 -8.53 16.85 13.09
C GLN A 4 -8.33 15.33 13.05
N ILE A 5 -8.47 14.73 11.89
CA ILE A 5 -8.05 13.33 11.69
C ILE A 5 -6.56 13.34 11.48
N GLU A 6 -5.86 12.57 12.29
CA GLU A 6 -4.40 12.48 12.31
C GLU A 6 -3.90 11.31 11.45
N LYS A 7 -2.58 11.20 11.28
CA LYS A 7 -1.98 9.95 10.77
C LYS A 7 -2.20 8.82 11.79
N PRO A 8 -2.31 7.55 11.35
CA PRO A 8 -2.58 6.44 12.25
C PRO A 8 -1.57 6.43 13.41
N ARG A 9 -2.08 6.37 14.63
CA ARG A 9 -1.29 6.31 15.87
C ARG A 9 -0.28 7.46 16.06
N LEU A 10 -0.53 8.61 15.44
CA LEU A 10 0.41 9.75 15.34
C LEU A 10 1.77 9.36 14.74
N GLY A 11 1.80 8.29 13.98
CA GLY A 11 3.02 7.72 13.39
C GLY A 11 3.48 8.44 12.12
N VAL A 12 4.60 7.95 11.61
CA VAL A 12 5.14 8.23 10.27
C VAL A 12 4.81 7.01 9.41
N PRO A 13 3.69 7.02 8.66
CA PRO A 13 3.25 5.85 7.90
C PRO A 13 4.13 5.64 6.67
N ALA A 14 4.67 4.43 6.54
CA ALA A 14 5.51 4.01 5.43
C ALA A 14 4.93 2.79 4.71
N CYS A 15 5.06 2.75 3.39
CA CYS A 15 4.59 1.65 2.56
C CYS A 15 5.56 1.43 1.39
N LEU A 16 6.07 0.22 1.25
CA LEU A 16 6.87 -0.18 0.10
C LEU A 16 5.97 -0.80 -0.98
N ILE A 17 6.03 -0.26 -2.19
CA ILE A 17 5.41 -0.83 -3.37
C ILE A 17 6.49 -1.58 -4.15
N VAL A 18 6.29 -2.89 -4.39
CA VAL A 18 7.15 -3.70 -5.25
C VAL A 18 6.35 -4.07 -6.48
N ASP A 19 6.71 -3.51 -7.61
CA ASP A 19 6.10 -3.81 -8.90
C ASP A 19 6.90 -4.86 -9.67
N ASP A 20 6.25 -5.54 -10.61
CA ASP A 20 6.76 -6.59 -11.50
C ASP A 20 7.21 -7.92 -10.87
N PRO A 21 6.92 -8.31 -9.62
CA PRO A 21 7.33 -9.63 -9.18
C PRO A 21 6.71 -10.72 -10.06
N ALA A 22 7.56 -11.38 -10.83
CA ALA A 22 7.18 -12.50 -11.66
C ALA A 22 7.88 -13.77 -11.15
N PRO A 23 7.14 -14.88 -10.91
CA PRO A 23 7.76 -16.11 -10.46
C PRO A 23 8.79 -16.61 -11.45
N CYS A 24 10.03 -16.76 -10.99
CA CYS A 24 11.14 -17.39 -11.72
C CYS A 24 11.60 -16.72 -13.02
N ILE A 25 10.94 -15.65 -13.47
CA ILE A 25 11.33 -14.94 -14.69
C ILE A 25 11.59 -13.45 -14.42
N ASN A 26 12.41 -12.86 -15.32
CA ASN A 26 12.57 -11.41 -15.37
C ASN A 26 11.63 -10.84 -16.44
N PRO A 27 10.54 -10.16 -16.06
CA PRO A 27 9.57 -9.67 -17.04
C PRO A 27 10.19 -8.66 -18.01
N PHE A 28 11.22 -7.93 -17.59
CA PHE A 28 11.94 -6.97 -18.44
C PHE A 28 12.66 -7.60 -19.61
N TYR A 29 13.24 -8.79 -19.40
CA TYR A 29 13.85 -9.55 -20.48
C TYR A 29 12.85 -9.86 -21.58
N TYR A 30 11.65 -10.36 -21.21
CA TYR A 30 10.60 -10.75 -22.16
C TYR A 30 9.90 -9.54 -22.78
N PHE A 31 9.68 -8.48 -22.00
CA PHE A 31 9.12 -7.24 -22.51
C PHE A 31 9.99 -6.67 -23.64
N ARG A 32 11.31 -6.70 -23.49
CA ARG A 32 12.24 -6.27 -24.53
C ARG A 32 12.16 -7.10 -25.79
N LEU A 33 11.98 -8.44 -25.68
CA LEU A 33 11.82 -9.30 -26.86
C LEU A 33 10.54 -9.03 -27.65
N GLN A 34 9.48 -8.56 -26.96
CA GLN A 34 8.18 -8.31 -27.54
C GLN A 34 8.03 -6.89 -28.08
N VAL A 35 8.67 -5.93 -27.41
CA VAL A 35 8.64 -4.50 -27.75
C VAL A 35 10.07 -4.06 -28.01
N ASP A 36 10.50 -4.13 -29.28
CA ASP A 36 11.85 -3.74 -29.70
C ASP A 36 12.09 -2.24 -29.38
N ARG A 37 12.80 -1.99 -28.26
CA ARG A 37 13.23 -0.65 -27.84
C ARG A 37 14.75 -0.56 -27.84
N GLU A 38 15.28 0.27 -28.72
CA GLU A 38 16.70 0.63 -28.69
C GLU A 38 17.12 1.16 -27.31
N GLY A 39 18.28 0.74 -26.84
CA GLY A 39 18.88 1.24 -25.60
C GLY A 39 18.52 0.47 -24.32
N TRP A 40 17.64 -0.51 -24.39
CA TRP A 40 17.39 -1.40 -23.26
C TRP A 40 18.44 -2.52 -23.23
N GLU A 41 19.14 -2.66 -22.10
CA GLU A 41 20.21 -3.63 -21.98
C GLU A 41 19.69 -5.05 -21.86
N ARG A 42 20.62 -5.99 -22.07
CA ARG A 42 20.33 -7.42 -21.88
C ARG A 42 20.23 -7.68 -20.38
N HIS A 43 19.08 -8.15 -19.97
CA HIS A 43 18.83 -8.68 -18.64
C HIS A 43 18.92 -10.21 -18.68
N GLU A 44 19.18 -10.82 -17.52
CA GLU A 44 19.03 -12.27 -17.38
C GLU A 44 17.54 -12.65 -17.52
N PRO A 45 17.23 -13.77 -18.20
CA PRO A 45 15.84 -14.19 -18.44
C PRO A 45 15.11 -14.60 -17.16
N GLY A 46 15.83 -15.00 -16.12
CA GLY A 46 15.30 -15.51 -14.86
C GLY A 46 15.67 -14.66 -13.66
N ILE A 47 14.79 -14.63 -12.68
CA ILE A 47 15.06 -14.19 -11.31
C ILE A 47 14.75 -15.38 -10.40
N PRO A 48 15.78 -16.02 -9.80
CA PRO A 48 15.61 -17.30 -9.13
C PRO A 48 14.80 -17.17 -7.84
N ALA A 49 14.14 -18.26 -7.43
CA ALA A 49 13.29 -18.28 -6.24
C ALA A 49 14.05 -17.96 -4.93
N ASP A 50 15.36 -18.23 -4.85
CA ASP A 50 16.17 -17.86 -3.68
C ASP A 50 16.27 -16.34 -3.46
N PHE A 51 16.11 -15.54 -4.52
CA PHE A 51 16.05 -14.08 -4.39
C PHE A 51 14.81 -13.63 -3.60
N LEU A 52 13.66 -14.30 -3.78
CA LEU A 52 12.46 -14.01 -2.98
C LEU A 52 12.70 -14.29 -1.49
N ALA A 53 13.45 -15.34 -1.15
CA ALA A 53 13.82 -15.63 0.23
C ALA A 53 14.66 -14.51 0.84
N GLN A 54 15.63 -13.99 0.11
CA GLN A 54 16.47 -12.89 0.58
C GLN A 54 15.71 -11.58 0.72
N PHE A 55 14.80 -11.29 -0.20
CA PHE A 55 13.89 -10.15 -0.06
C PHE A 55 13.03 -10.29 1.20
N ALA A 56 12.48 -11.48 1.47
CA ALA A 56 11.74 -11.76 2.68
C ALA A 56 12.58 -11.57 3.94
N ASP A 57 13.86 -12.03 3.95
CA ASP A 57 14.79 -11.84 5.06
C ASP A 57 14.99 -10.35 5.39
N VAL A 58 15.20 -9.52 4.37
CA VAL A 58 15.32 -8.06 4.54
C VAL A 58 14.03 -7.47 5.11
N CYS A 59 12.88 -7.83 4.55
CA CYS A 59 11.59 -7.29 5.00
C CYS A 59 11.25 -7.72 6.43
N GLU A 60 11.57 -8.94 6.82
CA GLU A 60 11.37 -9.43 8.18
C GLU A 60 12.29 -8.73 9.17
N THR A 61 13.56 -8.55 8.82
CA THR A 61 14.55 -7.87 9.66
C THR A 61 14.19 -6.41 9.90
N ARG A 62 13.68 -5.71 8.88
CA ARG A 62 13.33 -4.28 8.94
C ARG A 62 11.86 -4.01 9.28
N GLY A 63 11.05 -5.04 9.44
CA GLY A 63 9.61 -4.88 9.64
C GLY A 63 8.87 -4.29 8.45
N THR A 64 9.47 -4.25 7.26
CA THR A 64 8.93 -3.62 6.06
C THR A 64 7.63 -4.28 5.63
N ARG A 65 6.64 -3.44 5.27
CA ARG A 65 5.32 -3.86 4.76
C ARG A 65 4.91 -3.01 3.57
N GLY A 66 3.95 -3.50 2.79
CA GLY A 66 3.49 -2.74 1.63
C GLY A 66 2.61 -3.52 0.67
N LYS A 67 2.90 -3.41 -0.62
CA LYS A 67 2.24 -4.08 -1.73
C LYS A 67 3.26 -4.84 -2.59
N PHE A 68 2.89 -6.03 -3.04
CA PHE A 68 3.70 -6.90 -3.90
C PHE A 68 2.86 -7.34 -5.10
N SER A 69 3.16 -6.78 -6.28
CA SER A 69 2.31 -6.86 -7.48
C SER A 69 2.69 -8.06 -8.34
N VAL A 70 2.18 -9.24 -8.01
CA VAL A 70 2.49 -10.47 -8.75
C VAL A 70 1.88 -10.45 -10.14
N LEU A 71 2.65 -10.80 -11.16
CA LEU A 71 2.17 -11.02 -12.52
C LEU A 71 1.46 -12.38 -12.63
N PRO A 72 0.12 -12.42 -12.85
CA PRO A 72 -0.60 -13.69 -12.90
C PRO A 72 -0.35 -14.50 -14.16
N TYR A 73 0.02 -13.83 -15.26
CA TYR A 73 0.33 -14.41 -16.56
C TYR A 73 1.63 -13.80 -17.12
N PRO A 74 2.77 -14.03 -16.43
CA PRO A 74 3.97 -13.22 -16.60
C PRO A 74 4.46 -13.21 -18.05
N ALA A 75 4.62 -11.99 -18.59
CA ALA A 75 5.05 -11.71 -19.96
C ALA A 75 4.23 -12.43 -21.04
N GLY A 76 3.02 -12.90 -20.74
CA GLY A 76 2.19 -13.63 -21.69
C GLY A 76 2.66 -15.06 -21.96
N LEU A 77 3.59 -15.59 -21.18
CA LEU A 77 4.12 -16.95 -21.39
C LEU A 77 3.15 -18.05 -20.96
N GLY A 78 2.42 -17.83 -19.88
CA GLY A 78 1.46 -18.75 -19.28
C GLY A 78 1.06 -18.31 -17.89
N SER A 79 -0.01 -18.89 -17.34
CA SER A 79 -0.43 -18.53 -15.98
C SER A 79 0.45 -19.18 -14.91
N ILE A 80 0.61 -18.50 -13.78
CA ILE A 80 1.36 -19.04 -12.62
C ILE A 80 0.75 -20.32 -12.02
N ILE A 81 -0.47 -20.67 -12.45
CA ILE A 81 -1.13 -21.93 -12.02
C ILE A 81 -0.77 -23.08 -12.94
N LYS A 82 -0.75 -22.82 -14.26
CA LYS A 82 -0.50 -23.87 -15.26
C LYS A 82 1.00 -23.98 -15.58
N GLY A 83 1.78 -22.93 -15.33
CA GLY A 83 3.15 -22.78 -15.84
C GLY A 83 3.14 -22.40 -17.32
N TRP A 84 4.28 -22.49 -17.97
CA TRP A 84 4.52 -22.18 -19.38
C TRP A 84 5.56 -23.14 -19.97
N ASP A 85 5.75 -23.08 -21.27
CA ASP A 85 6.75 -23.92 -21.95
C ASP A 85 8.16 -23.59 -21.44
N GLY A 86 8.89 -24.61 -21.00
CA GLY A 86 10.20 -24.47 -20.35
C GLY A 86 10.16 -24.02 -18.87
N CYS A 87 8.99 -23.94 -18.26
CA CYS A 87 8.86 -23.62 -16.83
C CYS A 87 9.36 -24.77 -15.95
N ASP A 88 10.22 -24.46 -14.98
CA ASP A 88 10.50 -25.37 -13.88
C ASP A 88 9.35 -25.31 -12.87
N HIS A 89 8.45 -26.29 -12.95
CA HIS A 89 7.28 -26.36 -12.07
C HIS A 89 7.63 -26.54 -10.59
N ALA A 90 8.77 -27.15 -10.27
CA ALA A 90 9.19 -27.30 -8.88
C ALA A 90 9.67 -25.95 -8.31
N GLU A 91 10.43 -25.20 -9.09
CA GLU A 91 10.86 -23.84 -8.72
C GLU A 91 9.66 -22.89 -8.63
N LEU A 92 8.74 -22.95 -9.59
CA LEU A 92 7.49 -22.14 -9.54
C LEU A 92 6.66 -22.45 -8.29
N ALA A 93 6.49 -23.71 -7.95
CA ALA A 93 5.78 -24.12 -6.74
C ALA A 93 6.50 -23.60 -5.47
N ALA A 94 7.82 -23.75 -5.39
CA ALA A 94 8.63 -23.27 -4.28
C ALA A 94 8.52 -21.73 -4.13
N TRP A 95 8.53 -20.99 -5.23
CA TRP A 95 8.35 -19.54 -5.22
C TRP A 95 6.97 -19.15 -4.68
N LEU A 96 5.89 -19.79 -5.15
CA LEU A 96 4.53 -19.54 -4.69
C LEU A 96 4.32 -19.90 -3.21
N ASP A 97 4.92 -21.02 -2.75
CA ASP A 97 4.88 -21.42 -1.34
C ASP A 97 5.58 -20.39 -0.46
N LEU A 98 6.74 -19.94 -0.88
CA LEU A 98 7.51 -18.91 -0.18
C LEU A 98 6.75 -17.57 -0.14
N ALA A 99 6.17 -17.15 -1.27
CA ALA A 99 5.37 -15.92 -1.34
C ALA A 99 4.17 -15.97 -0.39
N ARG A 100 3.45 -17.11 -0.32
CA ARG A 100 2.35 -17.29 0.63
C ARG A 100 2.81 -17.27 2.08
N ALA A 101 3.91 -17.95 2.38
CA ALA A 101 4.37 -18.11 3.75
C ALA A 101 5.03 -16.84 4.32
N ARG A 102 5.77 -16.08 3.51
CA ARG A 102 6.63 -15.00 4.02
C ARG A 102 6.29 -13.61 3.49
N ILE A 103 5.76 -13.50 2.26
CA ILE A 103 5.43 -12.20 1.66
C ILE A 103 3.99 -11.79 2.00
N ALA A 104 3.00 -12.65 1.74
CA ALA A 104 1.59 -12.34 1.96
C ALA A 104 1.22 -11.90 3.40
N PRO A 105 1.89 -12.34 4.49
CA PRO A 105 1.65 -11.81 5.82
C PRO A 105 2.06 -10.35 6.03
N ARG A 106 2.90 -9.80 5.14
CA ARG A 106 3.47 -8.44 5.25
C ARG A 106 3.05 -7.51 4.13
N PHE A 107 2.73 -8.06 2.98
CA PHE A 107 2.40 -7.32 1.76
C PHE A 107 1.02 -7.71 1.25
N ASP A 108 0.24 -6.73 0.82
CA ASP A 108 -0.91 -7.03 0.00
C ASP A 108 -0.43 -7.59 -1.34
N ILE A 109 -0.91 -8.77 -1.69
CA ILE A 109 -0.65 -9.35 -3.00
C ILE A 109 -1.71 -8.82 -3.96
N THR A 110 -1.29 -8.12 -5.00
CA THR A 110 -2.16 -7.64 -6.07
C THR A 110 -1.73 -8.22 -7.41
N PRO A 111 -2.62 -8.36 -8.38
CA PRO A 111 -2.17 -8.55 -9.75
C PRO A 111 -1.60 -7.23 -10.30
N GLU A 112 -0.53 -7.31 -11.07
CA GLU A 112 -0.12 -6.23 -11.97
C GLU A 112 -0.69 -6.51 -13.36
N ILE A 113 -1.97 -6.40 -13.43
CA ILE A 113 -2.94 -6.95 -14.36
C ILE A 113 -2.56 -8.36 -14.77
N LEU A 114 -2.53 -8.74 -16.05
CA LEU A 114 -2.24 -10.12 -16.43
C LEU A 114 -0.79 -10.32 -16.82
N THR A 115 -0.32 -9.59 -17.83
CA THR A 115 0.94 -9.94 -18.51
C THR A 115 2.06 -8.94 -18.29
N HIS A 116 1.72 -7.68 -18.04
CA HIS A 116 2.61 -6.52 -18.04
C HIS A 116 3.27 -6.22 -19.41
N THR A 117 2.91 -6.93 -20.45
CA THR A 117 3.49 -6.76 -21.80
C THR A 117 2.40 -6.48 -22.84
N LEU A 118 2.00 -7.47 -23.60
CA LEU A 118 0.91 -7.39 -24.56
C LEU A 118 -0.40 -7.87 -23.93
N ALA A 119 -1.52 -7.28 -24.31
CA ALA A 119 -2.81 -7.69 -23.80
C ALA A 119 -3.11 -9.17 -24.17
N LEU A 120 -3.87 -9.84 -23.31
CA LEU A 120 -4.26 -11.23 -23.48
C LEU A 120 -5.73 -11.32 -23.91
N ASP A 121 -6.03 -12.01 -25.00
CA ASP A 121 -7.39 -12.44 -25.29
C ASP A 121 -7.78 -13.55 -24.30
N LEU A 122 -8.70 -13.25 -23.40
CA LEU A 122 -9.12 -14.19 -22.33
C LEU A 122 -9.81 -15.43 -22.87
N ARG A 123 -10.37 -15.39 -24.10
CA ARG A 123 -11.09 -16.52 -24.68
C ARG A 123 -10.16 -17.53 -25.33
N THR A 124 -9.09 -17.05 -25.97
CA THR A 124 -8.14 -17.88 -26.72
C THR A 124 -6.83 -18.12 -25.98
N GLU A 125 -6.60 -17.37 -24.89
CA GLU A 125 -5.31 -17.32 -24.17
C GLU A 125 -4.14 -16.95 -25.09
N THR A 126 -4.36 -16.09 -26.09
CA THR A 126 -3.33 -15.62 -27.03
C THR A 126 -3.06 -14.14 -26.85
N LEU A 127 -1.80 -13.73 -27.04
CA LEU A 127 -1.42 -12.32 -26.97
C LEU A 127 -1.98 -11.54 -28.17
N LEU A 128 -2.50 -10.34 -27.88
CA LEU A 128 -2.90 -9.36 -28.87
C LEU A 128 -1.69 -8.50 -29.29
N PRO A 129 -1.71 -7.88 -30.49
CA PRO A 129 -0.59 -7.06 -30.97
C PRO A 129 -0.54 -5.65 -30.36
N GLN A 130 -1.19 -5.44 -29.21
CA GLN A 130 -1.30 -4.15 -28.51
C GLN A 130 -0.75 -4.29 -27.10
N SER A 131 -0.05 -3.26 -26.61
CA SER A 131 0.40 -3.25 -25.21
C SER A 131 -0.79 -3.35 -24.25
N GLU A 132 -0.61 -4.02 -23.14
CA GLU A 132 -1.70 -4.26 -22.19
C GLU A 132 -2.30 -2.94 -21.66
N HIS A 133 -1.47 -1.95 -21.35
CA HIS A 133 -1.93 -0.67 -20.84
C HIS A 133 -2.69 0.17 -21.89
N ASP A 134 -2.26 0.15 -23.15
CA ASP A 134 -2.99 0.84 -24.24
C ASP A 134 -4.31 0.14 -24.56
N TRP A 135 -4.29 -1.19 -24.62
CA TRP A 135 -5.50 -1.98 -24.82
C TRP A 135 -6.55 -1.69 -23.75
N MET A 136 -6.16 -1.71 -22.47
CA MET A 136 -7.09 -1.42 -21.37
C MET A 136 -7.64 -0.01 -21.40
N ALA A 137 -6.88 0.98 -21.87
CA ALA A 137 -7.33 2.37 -21.96
C ALA A 137 -8.55 2.57 -22.87
N GLU A 138 -8.79 1.65 -23.79
CA GLU A 138 -9.90 1.67 -24.75
C GLU A 138 -11.09 0.80 -24.31
N ARG A 139 -11.03 0.15 -23.15
CA ARG A 139 -12.04 -0.81 -22.69
C ARG A 139 -13.14 -0.15 -21.87
N SER A 140 -14.33 -0.71 -22.01
CA SER A 140 -15.49 -0.40 -21.17
C SER A 140 -15.28 -0.95 -19.76
N ARG A 141 -16.09 -0.46 -18.78
CA ARG A 141 -16.12 -0.99 -17.42
C ARG A 141 -16.30 -2.51 -17.37
N ASP A 142 -17.21 -3.06 -18.18
CA ASP A 142 -17.50 -4.50 -18.16
C ASP A 142 -16.33 -5.32 -18.68
N GLU A 143 -15.64 -4.86 -19.73
CA GLU A 143 -14.43 -5.49 -20.26
C GLU A 143 -13.28 -5.42 -19.25
N LEU A 144 -13.07 -4.25 -18.61
CA LEU A 144 -12.09 -4.11 -17.54
C LEU A 144 -12.42 -5.02 -16.34
N THR A 145 -13.70 -5.10 -15.95
CA THR A 145 -14.14 -5.99 -14.87
C THR A 145 -13.83 -7.45 -15.18
N ALA A 146 -14.06 -7.88 -16.42
CA ALA A 146 -13.74 -9.25 -16.85
C ALA A 146 -12.22 -9.49 -16.83
N TYR A 147 -11.43 -8.53 -17.30
CA TYR A 147 -9.97 -8.63 -17.36
C TYR A 147 -9.35 -8.67 -15.96
N PHE A 148 -9.76 -7.76 -15.06
CA PHE A 148 -9.35 -7.75 -13.67
C PHE A 148 -9.79 -9.02 -12.93
N GLY A 149 -11.02 -9.46 -13.19
CA GLY A 149 -11.55 -10.70 -12.62
C GLY A 149 -10.73 -11.94 -13.00
N ALA A 150 -10.23 -12.01 -14.23
CA ALA A 150 -9.34 -13.09 -14.66
C ALA A 150 -8.00 -13.07 -13.89
N ALA A 151 -7.37 -11.90 -13.77
CA ALA A 151 -6.14 -11.72 -13.00
C ALA A 151 -6.30 -12.11 -11.53
N LEU A 152 -7.35 -11.59 -10.88
CA LEU A 152 -7.68 -11.87 -9.48
C LEU A 152 -7.98 -13.35 -9.24
N SER A 153 -8.67 -13.99 -10.20
CA SER A 153 -9.01 -15.42 -10.11
C SER A 153 -7.77 -16.31 -10.14
N ILE A 154 -6.77 -15.96 -10.95
CA ILE A 154 -5.48 -16.67 -11.00
C ILE A 154 -4.76 -16.54 -9.65
N LEU A 155 -4.66 -15.32 -9.09
CA LEU A 155 -4.03 -15.12 -7.78
C LEU A 155 -4.77 -15.86 -6.66
N LYS A 156 -6.10 -15.85 -6.69
CA LYS A 156 -6.91 -16.58 -5.73
C LYS A 156 -6.71 -18.10 -5.84
N ALA A 157 -6.62 -18.62 -7.06
CA ALA A 157 -6.32 -20.03 -7.30
C ALA A 157 -4.88 -20.39 -6.86
N ALA A 158 -3.94 -19.43 -6.92
CA ALA A 158 -2.60 -19.56 -6.36
C ALA A 158 -2.56 -19.49 -4.81
N GLY A 159 -3.71 -19.31 -4.15
CA GLY A 159 -3.83 -19.27 -2.68
C GLY A 159 -3.58 -17.90 -2.05
N PHE A 160 -3.62 -16.82 -2.84
CA PHE A 160 -3.54 -15.46 -2.32
C PHE A 160 -4.93 -14.85 -2.07
N ALA A 161 -4.98 -13.78 -1.29
CA ALA A 161 -6.18 -13.00 -1.00
C ALA A 161 -6.00 -11.56 -1.53
N PRO A 162 -6.12 -11.33 -2.85
CA PRO A 162 -5.86 -10.01 -3.42
C PRO A 162 -6.88 -8.97 -2.96
N ALA A 163 -6.40 -7.76 -2.65
CA ALA A 163 -7.19 -6.67 -2.10
C ALA A 163 -7.28 -5.43 -3.01
N GLY A 164 -6.60 -5.45 -4.14
CA GLY A 164 -6.53 -4.31 -5.08
C GLY A 164 -5.99 -4.72 -6.44
N ILE A 165 -5.81 -3.73 -7.31
CA ILE A 165 -5.31 -3.87 -8.67
C ILE A 165 -4.09 -2.97 -8.86
N THR A 166 -3.06 -3.46 -9.56
CA THR A 166 -1.94 -2.64 -10.04
C THR A 166 -2.04 -2.54 -11.57
N GLN A 167 -1.92 -1.31 -12.07
CA GLN A 167 -1.86 -1.00 -13.48
C GLN A 167 -0.40 -1.08 -13.95
N PRO A 168 -0.08 -1.83 -15.01
CA PRO A 168 1.22 -1.73 -15.63
C PRO A 168 1.35 -0.39 -16.36
N CYS A 169 2.45 0.31 -16.16
CA CYS A 169 2.70 1.61 -16.78
C CYS A 169 1.58 2.65 -16.52
N SER A 170 1.35 3.58 -17.46
CA SER A 170 0.31 4.60 -17.38
C SER A 170 -1.06 4.09 -17.81
N PHE A 171 -2.13 4.78 -17.40
CA PHE A 171 -3.50 4.52 -17.86
C PHE A 171 -4.15 5.80 -18.39
N ASN A 172 -4.48 5.82 -19.66
CA ASN A 172 -5.06 6.97 -20.36
C ASN A 172 -6.58 6.82 -20.62
N GLY A 173 -7.23 5.79 -20.09
CA GLY A 173 -8.66 5.54 -20.21
C GLY A 173 -9.50 6.25 -19.12
N SER A 174 -10.75 5.84 -19.01
CA SER A 174 -11.69 6.35 -18.00
C SER A 174 -11.33 5.90 -16.60
N ARG A 175 -10.84 6.83 -15.75
CA ARG A 175 -10.52 6.54 -14.34
C ARG A 175 -11.76 6.13 -13.53
N ALA A 176 -12.92 6.65 -13.88
CA ALA A 176 -14.19 6.28 -13.24
C ALA A 176 -14.56 4.82 -13.54
N ASP A 177 -14.41 4.38 -14.80
CA ASP A 177 -14.65 2.99 -15.19
C ASP A 177 -13.62 2.05 -14.57
N TYR A 178 -12.36 2.47 -14.51
CA TYR A 178 -11.31 1.71 -13.83
C TYR A 178 -11.63 1.48 -12.35
N ALA A 179 -12.02 2.54 -11.63
CA ALA A 179 -12.40 2.44 -10.23
C ALA A 179 -13.61 1.53 -10.02
N ALA A 180 -14.64 1.70 -10.87
CA ALA A 180 -15.84 0.87 -10.80
C ALA A 180 -15.55 -0.60 -11.12
N ALA A 181 -14.74 -0.88 -12.15
CA ALA A 181 -14.30 -2.23 -12.51
C ALA A 181 -13.45 -2.87 -11.39
N THR A 182 -12.58 -2.09 -10.74
CA THR A 182 -11.82 -2.55 -9.55
C THR A 182 -12.76 -3.00 -8.45
N LEU A 183 -13.77 -2.20 -8.10
CA LEU A 183 -14.73 -2.55 -7.05
C LEU A 183 -15.53 -3.80 -7.41
N ASP A 184 -16.04 -3.87 -8.65
CA ASP A 184 -16.87 -4.99 -9.11
C ASP A 184 -16.08 -6.31 -9.12
N SER A 185 -14.85 -6.28 -9.61
CA SER A 185 -13.99 -7.47 -9.68
C SER A 185 -13.53 -7.95 -8.29
N ILE A 186 -13.17 -7.04 -7.38
CA ILE A 186 -12.82 -7.39 -5.99
C ILE A 186 -14.03 -7.93 -5.24
N ARG A 187 -15.21 -7.34 -5.43
CA ARG A 187 -16.46 -7.85 -4.85
C ARG A 187 -16.78 -9.27 -5.35
N ALA A 188 -16.60 -9.53 -6.63
CA ALA A 188 -16.87 -10.84 -7.23
C ALA A 188 -16.01 -11.96 -6.63
N ILE A 189 -14.80 -11.68 -6.20
CA ILE A 189 -13.94 -12.66 -5.53
C ILE A 189 -14.12 -12.71 -4.00
N GLY A 190 -15.02 -11.88 -3.42
CA GLY A 190 -15.23 -11.77 -1.98
C GLY A 190 -14.10 -11.02 -1.26
N GLY A 191 -13.44 -10.07 -1.93
CA GLY A 191 -12.39 -9.25 -1.38
C GLY A 191 -12.86 -8.19 -0.38
N PRO A 192 -11.96 -7.34 0.14
CA PRO A 192 -12.29 -6.37 1.18
C PRO A 192 -13.19 -5.24 0.66
N PRO A 193 -14.06 -4.67 1.53
CA PRO A 193 -14.98 -3.59 1.16
C PRO A 193 -14.26 -2.26 0.83
N ALA A 194 -13.14 -1.98 1.48
CA ALA A 194 -12.25 -0.89 1.08
C ALA A 194 -11.13 -1.48 0.22
N THR A 195 -11.25 -1.30 -1.09
CA THR A 195 -10.27 -1.76 -2.08
C THR A 195 -9.48 -0.58 -2.65
N TYR A 196 -8.53 -0.86 -3.50
CA TYR A 196 -7.69 0.18 -4.10
C TYR A 196 -7.19 -0.23 -5.48
N TYR A 197 -6.72 0.77 -6.21
CA TYR A 197 -5.84 0.57 -7.34
C TYR A 197 -4.56 1.41 -7.21
N PHE A 198 -3.51 0.97 -7.87
CA PHE A 198 -2.26 1.72 -8.01
C PHE A 198 -1.99 1.97 -9.49
N ILE A 199 -1.86 3.24 -9.88
CA ILE A 199 -1.60 3.66 -11.27
C ILE A 199 -0.52 4.74 -11.30
N ASP A 200 -0.62 5.75 -10.43
CA ASP A 200 0.10 7.01 -10.56
C ASP A 200 1.15 7.21 -9.48
N GLY A 201 2.12 8.08 -9.80
CA GLY A 201 3.05 8.63 -8.84
C GLY A 201 3.04 10.16 -8.85
N TYR A 202 3.37 10.77 -7.72
CA TYR A 202 3.62 12.19 -7.57
C TYR A 202 5.00 12.43 -7.00
N PHE A 203 5.85 13.08 -7.77
CA PHE A 203 7.26 13.29 -7.42
C PHE A 203 7.63 14.77 -7.33
N GLY A 204 6.62 15.63 -7.36
CA GLY A 204 6.77 17.09 -7.30
C GLY A 204 6.93 17.65 -5.88
N PRO A 205 7.05 18.99 -5.77
CA PRO A 205 7.13 19.70 -4.49
C PRO A 205 5.77 19.74 -3.78
N PRO A 206 5.73 20.18 -2.51
CA PRO A 206 4.47 20.42 -1.80
C PRO A 206 3.53 21.40 -2.55
N PRO A 207 2.19 21.24 -2.45
CA PRO A 207 1.49 20.33 -1.55
C PRO A 207 1.56 18.87 -2.03
N ILE A 208 1.87 17.96 -1.13
CA ILE A 208 1.94 16.53 -1.42
C ILE A 208 0.52 15.94 -1.37
N PRO A 209 0.06 15.27 -2.43
CA PRO A 209 -1.26 14.64 -2.43
C PRO A 209 -1.32 13.46 -1.44
N GLU A 210 -2.50 13.21 -0.92
CA GLU A 210 -2.77 12.00 -0.14
C GLU A 210 -3.44 10.93 -1.03
N PRO A 211 -3.36 9.63 -0.67
CA PRO A 211 -4.17 8.61 -1.31
C PRO A 211 -5.65 9.02 -1.32
N GLU A 212 -6.28 9.01 -2.51
CA GLU A 212 -7.58 9.60 -2.74
C GLU A 212 -8.70 8.56 -2.72
N VAL A 213 -9.78 8.82 -1.98
CA VAL A 213 -11.00 8.02 -2.04
C VAL A 213 -11.79 8.45 -3.28
N VAL A 214 -11.70 7.68 -4.36
CA VAL A 214 -12.31 7.99 -5.66
C VAL A 214 -13.74 7.46 -5.80
N LEU A 215 -14.12 6.49 -4.99
CA LEU A 215 -15.47 5.95 -4.88
C LEU A 215 -15.79 5.62 -3.43
N LEU A 216 -16.95 6.04 -2.95
CA LEU A 216 -17.46 5.71 -1.62
C LEU A 216 -18.96 5.45 -1.66
N ASP A 217 -19.36 4.22 -1.41
CA ASP A 217 -20.74 3.82 -1.14
C ASP A 217 -20.94 3.64 0.38
N ARG A 218 -21.42 4.69 1.05
CA ARG A 218 -21.66 4.65 2.50
C ARG A 218 -22.69 3.59 2.89
N ALA A 219 -23.74 3.41 2.08
CA ALA A 219 -24.82 2.48 2.39
C ALA A 219 -24.33 1.04 2.40
N ARG A 220 -23.44 0.68 1.47
CA ARG A 220 -22.80 -0.64 1.43
C ARG A 220 -21.55 -0.74 2.31
N GLY A 221 -20.92 0.40 2.62
CA GLY A 221 -19.63 0.45 3.29
C GLY A 221 -18.50 0.02 2.36
N GLU A 222 -18.60 0.35 1.07
CA GLU A 222 -17.63 -0.01 0.04
C GLU A 222 -16.91 1.23 -0.50
N ALA A 223 -15.64 1.10 -0.82
CA ALA A 223 -14.85 2.19 -1.35
C ALA A 223 -13.73 1.72 -2.27
N VAL A 224 -13.30 2.63 -3.14
CA VAL A 224 -12.07 2.47 -3.94
C VAL A 224 -11.15 3.65 -3.65
N VAL A 225 -9.89 3.36 -3.39
CA VAL A 225 -8.86 4.34 -3.12
C VAL A 225 -7.79 4.29 -4.22
N SER A 226 -7.49 5.44 -4.81
CA SER A 226 -6.31 5.62 -5.66
C SER A 226 -5.08 5.73 -4.75
N ILE A 227 -4.25 4.71 -4.73
CA ILE A 227 -2.94 4.76 -4.09
C ILE A 227 -1.97 5.46 -5.02
N ILE A 228 -1.16 6.36 -4.48
CA ILE A 228 -0.19 7.17 -5.24
C ILE A 228 1.19 6.94 -4.65
N ALA A 229 2.18 6.54 -5.48
CA ALA A 229 3.57 6.56 -5.06
C ALA A 229 4.05 8.01 -4.93
N LEU A 230 4.65 8.36 -3.80
CA LEU A 230 5.12 9.71 -3.51
C LEU A 230 6.65 9.85 -3.66
N CYS A 231 7.32 8.72 -3.87
CA CYS A 231 8.73 8.62 -4.16
C CYS A 231 8.92 7.66 -5.35
N ASN A 232 9.63 8.14 -6.37
CA ASN A 232 9.90 7.39 -7.59
C ASN A 232 10.80 6.17 -7.32
N ASP A 233 10.92 5.28 -8.30
CA ASP A 233 11.91 4.20 -8.25
C ASP A 233 13.34 4.74 -8.41
N TYR A 234 13.96 4.98 -7.26
CA TYR A 234 15.38 5.34 -7.19
C TYR A 234 16.30 4.15 -7.43
N PHE A 235 15.78 2.90 -7.40
CA PHE A 235 16.55 1.68 -7.63
C PHE A 235 16.82 1.42 -9.11
N TRP A 236 16.12 2.10 -10.03
CA TRP A 236 16.30 1.92 -11.46
C TRP A 236 17.77 1.90 -11.94
N PRO A 237 18.67 2.78 -11.44
CA PRO A 237 20.07 2.74 -11.82
C PRO A 237 20.87 1.52 -11.34
N THR A 238 20.33 0.74 -10.38
CA THR A 238 21.03 -0.45 -9.86
C THR A 238 20.98 -1.63 -10.82
N GLN A 239 20.17 -1.59 -11.85
CA GLN A 239 20.16 -2.61 -12.90
C GLN A 239 21.55 -2.75 -13.58
N ARG A 240 22.39 -1.71 -13.50
CA ARG A 240 23.80 -1.71 -13.95
C ARG A 240 24.71 -1.27 -12.83
N VAL A 241 25.26 -2.22 -12.13
CA VAL A 241 25.78 -1.93 -10.81
C VAL A 241 27.24 -1.49 -10.78
N THR A 242 27.43 -0.46 -9.92
CA THR A 242 28.63 -0.31 -9.10
C THR A 242 28.15 0.03 -7.68
N SER A 243 28.88 -0.42 -6.65
CA SER A 243 28.61 -0.08 -5.23
C SER A 243 28.40 1.44 -4.98
N ARG A 244 28.99 2.30 -5.81
CA ARG A 244 28.79 3.76 -5.80
C ARG A 244 27.36 4.15 -6.17
N ARG A 245 26.69 3.41 -7.07
CA ARG A 245 25.30 3.67 -7.46
C ARG A 245 24.32 3.27 -6.37
N ALA A 246 24.54 2.16 -5.72
CA ALA A 246 23.72 1.75 -4.57
C ALA A 246 23.72 2.84 -3.48
N GLN A 247 24.88 3.40 -3.15
CA GLN A 247 24.97 4.52 -2.21
C GLN A 247 24.23 5.79 -2.68
N GLN A 248 24.26 6.10 -3.98
CA GLN A 248 23.50 7.23 -4.54
C GLN A 248 21.99 6.99 -4.46
N VAL A 249 21.54 5.76 -4.70
CA VAL A 249 20.15 5.35 -4.55
C VAL A 249 19.68 5.57 -3.12
N VAL A 250 20.40 5.06 -2.14
CA VAL A 250 20.06 5.22 -0.72
C VAL A 250 20.00 6.71 -0.34
N ASN A 251 20.97 7.50 -0.75
CA ASN A 251 20.99 8.95 -0.45
C ASN A 251 19.87 9.71 -1.16
N GLY A 252 19.41 9.26 -2.32
CA GLY A 252 18.24 9.80 -3.01
C GLY A 252 16.93 9.50 -2.25
N LEU A 253 16.86 8.35 -1.58
CA LEU A 253 15.74 8.00 -0.72
C LEU A 253 15.82 8.70 0.64
N ILE A 254 16.93 8.53 1.36
CA ILE A 254 17.16 9.14 2.66
C ILE A 254 18.68 9.20 2.93
N THR A 255 19.22 10.37 3.27
CA THR A 255 20.63 10.53 3.62
C THR A 255 20.98 9.90 4.96
N ALA A 256 22.27 9.70 5.24
CA ALA A 256 22.72 9.03 6.47
C ALA A 256 22.37 9.82 7.74
N ASP A 257 22.27 11.15 7.65
CA ASP A 257 21.84 12.05 8.73
C ASP A 257 20.31 12.21 8.83
N GLY A 258 19.53 11.61 7.90
CA GLY A 258 18.07 11.65 7.88
C GLY A 258 17.45 12.97 7.42
N HIS A 259 18.25 13.96 7.01
CA HIS A 259 17.76 15.30 6.68
C HIS A 259 17.56 15.53 5.17
N GLY A 260 18.08 14.66 4.32
CA GLY A 260 17.98 14.76 2.86
C GLY A 260 17.37 13.49 2.24
N GLY A 261 17.08 13.62 0.94
CA GLY A 261 16.41 12.57 0.17
C GLY A 261 14.88 12.65 0.24
N ARG A 262 14.25 11.99 -0.73
CA ARG A 262 12.80 12.15 -0.92
C ARG A 262 11.96 11.72 0.28
N LEU A 263 12.32 10.64 0.97
CA LEU A 263 11.56 10.16 2.14
C LEU A 263 11.68 11.12 3.32
N ALA A 264 12.85 11.78 3.49
CA ALA A 264 13.01 12.83 4.50
C ALA A 264 12.15 14.07 4.18
N GLU A 265 12.07 14.48 2.90
CA GLU A 265 11.18 15.57 2.46
C GLU A 265 9.70 15.25 2.74
N LEU A 266 9.28 14.02 2.42
CA LEU A 266 7.91 13.57 2.68
C LEU A 266 7.60 13.56 4.19
N ALA A 267 8.52 13.06 5.01
CA ALA A 267 8.36 13.06 6.46
C ALA A 267 8.26 14.48 7.04
N ALA A 268 9.10 15.40 6.55
CA ALA A 268 9.07 16.81 6.95
C ALA A 268 7.77 17.52 6.54
N ALA A 269 7.14 17.08 5.44
CA ALA A 269 5.84 17.57 4.97
C ALA A 269 4.64 16.86 5.64
N ASP A 270 4.85 16.01 6.64
CA ASP A 270 3.84 15.15 7.26
C ASP A 270 3.06 14.30 6.23
N ALA A 271 3.73 13.88 5.16
CA ALA A 271 3.14 13.07 4.10
C ALA A 271 3.29 11.56 4.40
N TRP A 272 2.58 10.74 3.63
CA TRP A 272 2.75 9.29 3.61
C TRP A 272 4.08 8.94 2.93
N LEU A 273 4.88 8.03 3.51
CA LEU A 273 6.12 7.57 2.89
C LEU A 273 5.85 6.38 1.96
N ILE A 274 5.12 6.63 0.87
CA ILE A 274 4.80 5.60 -0.13
C ILE A 274 5.84 5.67 -1.24
N PHE A 275 6.67 4.65 -1.35
CA PHE A 275 7.75 4.58 -2.33
C PHE A 275 7.72 3.29 -3.13
N VAL A 276 8.09 3.37 -4.39
CA VAL A 276 8.03 2.27 -5.36
C VAL A 276 9.42 1.77 -5.72
N CYS A 277 9.53 0.47 -5.92
CA CYS A 277 10.64 -0.19 -6.58
C CYS A 277 10.10 -1.29 -7.50
N HIS A 278 10.91 -1.72 -8.46
CA HIS A 278 10.58 -2.83 -9.33
C HIS A 278 11.42 -4.07 -8.97
N TRP A 279 10.86 -5.23 -9.17
CA TRP A 279 11.48 -6.50 -8.79
C TRP A 279 12.87 -6.69 -9.41
N GLN A 280 13.01 -6.43 -10.70
CA GLN A 280 14.27 -6.51 -11.42
C GLN A 280 15.31 -5.48 -10.95
N THR A 281 14.87 -4.29 -10.45
CA THR A 281 15.80 -3.28 -9.93
C THR A 281 16.41 -3.70 -8.60
N LEU A 282 15.65 -4.44 -7.80
CA LEU A 282 16.17 -5.03 -6.56
C LEU A 282 17.11 -6.19 -6.84
N TYR A 283 16.82 -7.01 -7.87
CA TYR A 283 17.66 -8.13 -8.27
C TYR A 283 18.98 -7.70 -8.90
N SER A 284 18.99 -6.60 -9.66
CA SER A 284 20.16 -5.94 -10.25
C SER A 284 21.03 -6.94 -11.06
N ASP A 285 20.40 -7.71 -11.98
CA ASP A 285 21.03 -8.74 -12.81
C ASP A 285 21.91 -9.74 -12.02
N GLY A 286 21.43 -10.12 -10.82
CA GLY A 286 22.09 -11.08 -9.95
C GLY A 286 23.05 -10.49 -8.94
N SER A 287 23.44 -9.21 -9.06
CA SER A 287 24.33 -8.57 -8.08
C SER A 287 23.61 -8.25 -6.75
N ARG A 288 22.27 -8.09 -6.79
CA ARG A 288 21.41 -7.82 -5.62
C ARG A 288 21.72 -6.50 -4.90
N GLU A 289 22.40 -5.58 -5.56
CA GLU A 289 22.76 -4.28 -5.02
C GLU A 289 21.51 -3.41 -4.74
N GLY A 290 20.46 -3.57 -5.53
CA GLY A 290 19.19 -2.92 -5.26
C GLY A 290 18.57 -3.39 -3.95
N LEU A 291 18.64 -4.67 -3.64
CA LEU A 291 18.17 -5.22 -2.38
C LEU A 291 19.02 -4.72 -1.20
N ALA A 292 20.33 -4.65 -1.34
CA ALA A 292 21.22 -4.08 -0.33
C ALA A 292 20.94 -2.58 -0.09
N ALA A 293 20.63 -1.84 -1.17
CA ALA A 293 20.21 -0.44 -1.06
C ALA A 293 18.87 -0.29 -0.34
N LEU A 294 17.91 -1.18 -0.58
CA LEU A 294 16.64 -1.22 0.12
C LEU A 294 16.83 -1.47 1.63
N ASP A 295 17.66 -2.47 1.99
CA ASP A 295 17.98 -2.76 3.39
C ASP A 295 18.57 -1.56 4.12
N GLU A 296 19.56 -0.89 3.51
CA GLU A 296 20.17 0.32 4.09
C GLU A 296 19.16 1.49 4.18
N ALA A 297 18.30 1.70 3.17
CA ALA A 297 17.28 2.74 3.22
C ALA A 297 16.27 2.49 4.34
N ALA A 298 15.80 1.25 4.49
CA ALA A 298 14.91 0.86 5.58
C ALA A 298 15.59 1.00 6.96
N ALA A 299 16.88 0.64 7.07
CA ALA A 299 17.66 0.85 8.29
C ALA A 299 17.79 2.33 8.67
N ARG A 300 17.94 3.23 7.69
CA ARG A 300 17.96 4.68 7.93
C ARG A 300 16.59 5.20 8.38
N LEU A 301 15.50 4.75 7.73
CA LEU A 301 14.14 5.10 8.17
C LEU A 301 13.91 4.66 9.64
N GLU A 302 14.30 3.45 9.99
CA GLU A 302 14.21 2.93 11.36
C GLU A 302 15.04 3.79 12.32
N ARG A 303 16.28 4.15 11.98
CA ARG A 303 17.16 4.98 12.81
C ARG A 303 16.59 6.37 13.09
N HIS A 304 15.98 7.01 12.10
CA HIS A 304 15.52 8.41 12.20
C HIS A 304 14.06 8.54 12.66
N HIS A 305 13.23 7.54 12.38
CA HIS A 305 11.80 7.56 12.71
C HIS A 305 11.34 6.38 13.57
N GLY A 306 12.25 5.47 13.99
CA GLY A 306 11.94 4.17 14.59
C GLY A 306 10.80 4.16 15.59
N PRO A 307 10.79 5.01 16.62
CA PRO A 307 9.72 5.04 17.62
C PRO A 307 8.34 5.41 17.02
N ARG A 308 8.32 6.10 15.89
CA ARG A 308 7.11 6.57 15.20
C ARG A 308 6.90 5.95 13.82
N LEU A 309 7.86 5.17 13.31
CA LEU A 309 7.75 4.52 12.01
C LEU A 309 6.64 3.47 12.05
N LEU A 310 5.67 3.59 11.16
CA LEU A 310 4.54 2.68 11.05
C LEU A 310 4.47 2.10 9.65
N TRP A 311 5.00 0.89 9.47
CA TRP A 311 4.87 0.19 8.21
C TRP A 311 3.44 -0.30 7.99
N MET A 312 2.86 0.02 6.84
CA MET A 312 1.49 -0.30 6.48
C MET A 312 1.42 -0.96 5.10
N THR A 313 0.43 -1.83 4.91
CA THR A 313 0.05 -2.30 3.57
C THR A 313 -0.79 -1.24 2.86
N THR A 314 -0.89 -1.35 1.53
CA THR A 314 -1.77 -0.45 0.73
C THR A 314 -3.25 -0.60 1.11
N GLY A 315 -3.70 -1.80 1.46
CA GLY A 315 -5.07 -2.04 1.94
C GLY A 315 -5.33 -1.41 3.30
N GLU A 316 -4.36 -1.41 4.21
CA GLU A 316 -4.46 -0.67 5.48
C GLU A 316 -4.57 0.83 5.24
N ILE A 317 -3.76 1.38 4.31
CA ILE A 317 -3.83 2.79 3.90
C ILE A 317 -5.20 3.09 3.27
N ALA A 318 -5.67 2.25 2.35
CA ALA A 318 -6.97 2.41 1.71
C ALA A 318 -8.12 2.42 2.72
N ARG A 319 -8.10 1.50 3.68
CA ARG A 319 -9.07 1.45 4.78
C ARG A 319 -9.01 2.71 5.63
N TYR A 320 -7.82 3.13 6.02
CA TYR A 320 -7.65 4.34 6.84
C TYR A 320 -8.15 5.59 6.13
N ARG A 321 -7.79 5.77 4.86
CA ARG A 321 -8.26 6.89 4.03
C ARG A 321 -9.77 6.88 3.84
N THR A 322 -10.35 5.71 3.58
CA THR A 322 -11.81 5.56 3.49
C THR A 322 -12.50 5.94 4.80
N ALA A 323 -11.98 5.48 5.94
CA ALA A 323 -12.50 5.84 7.24
C ALA A 323 -12.38 7.36 7.51
N SER A 324 -11.24 7.95 7.14
CA SER A 324 -10.98 9.39 7.33
C SER A 324 -11.96 10.27 6.56
N VAL A 325 -12.28 9.91 5.32
CA VAL A 325 -13.22 10.65 4.46
C VAL A 325 -14.68 10.28 4.76
N GLY A 326 -14.89 9.00 5.07
CA GLY A 326 -16.22 8.41 5.27
C GLY A 326 -16.76 8.50 6.70
N CYS A 327 -16.08 9.15 7.65
CA CYS A 327 -16.58 9.33 9.01
C CYS A 327 -17.19 10.74 9.16
N MET A 328 -18.48 10.80 9.46
CA MET A 328 -19.13 12.04 9.89
C MET A 328 -18.87 12.22 11.39
N ILE A 329 -18.49 13.44 11.77
CA ILE A 329 -18.09 13.75 13.15
C ILE A 329 -18.84 14.98 13.61
N ASP A 330 -19.54 14.87 14.75
CA ASP A 330 -20.19 15.98 15.45
C ASP A 330 -19.72 16.04 16.90
N VAL A 331 -19.61 17.26 17.45
CA VAL A 331 -19.08 17.47 18.80
C VAL A 331 -20.07 18.31 19.59
N SER A 332 -20.49 17.79 20.73
CA SER A 332 -21.39 18.46 21.67
C SER A 332 -20.80 18.54 23.08
N ARG A 333 -21.21 19.60 23.82
CA ARG A 333 -20.85 19.72 25.22
C ARG A 333 -21.87 18.97 26.09
N THR A 334 -21.39 18.28 27.11
CA THR A 334 -22.21 17.59 28.10
C THR A 334 -21.98 18.21 29.51
N THR A 335 -22.72 17.78 30.49
CA THR A 335 -22.51 18.20 31.90
C THR A 335 -21.18 17.69 32.45
N ALA A 336 -20.68 16.54 31.98
CA ALA A 336 -19.45 15.93 32.43
C ALA A 336 -18.22 16.31 31.55
N GLY A 337 -18.44 16.96 30.39
CA GLY A 337 -17.34 17.29 29.48
C GLY A 337 -17.80 17.40 28.04
N TRP A 338 -17.36 16.46 27.16
CA TRP A 338 -17.65 16.48 25.73
C TRP A 338 -18.07 15.11 25.21
N ALA A 339 -18.99 15.09 24.25
CA ALA A 339 -19.34 13.93 23.46
C ALA A 339 -18.98 14.16 22.00
N ILE A 340 -18.28 13.20 21.40
CA ILE A 340 -17.91 13.16 19.99
C ILE A 340 -18.73 12.04 19.35
N ALA A 341 -19.78 12.42 18.65
CA ALA A 341 -20.60 11.49 17.88
C ALA A 341 -19.91 11.21 16.53
N LEU A 342 -19.78 9.94 16.18
CA LEU A 342 -19.16 9.47 14.97
C LEU A 342 -20.15 8.56 14.22
N ASP A 343 -20.23 8.72 12.89
CA ASP A 343 -20.93 7.77 12.03
C ASP A 343 -20.05 7.40 10.85
N ALA A 344 -19.46 6.21 10.92
CA ALA A 344 -18.43 5.77 10.00
C ALA A 344 -18.97 4.86 8.89
N ALA A 345 -18.54 5.10 7.66
CA ALA A 345 -18.89 4.29 6.50
C ALA A 345 -18.30 2.86 6.60
N ILE A 346 -17.11 2.73 7.17
CA ILE A 346 -16.40 1.45 7.35
C ILE A 346 -15.74 1.37 8.73
N ALA A 347 -15.41 0.16 9.16
CA ALA A 347 -14.59 -0.07 10.35
C ALA A 347 -13.11 0.15 10.04
N CYS A 348 -12.37 0.76 10.99
CA CYS A 348 -10.93 0.99 10.86
C CYS A 348 -10.24 0.83 12.22
N PRO A 349 -9.33 -0.12 12.39
CA PRO A 349 -8.51 -0.19 13.59
C PRO A 349 -7.59 1.03 13.69
N ASP A 350 -7.23 1.38 14.92
CA ASP A 350 -6.29 2.47 15.22
C ASP A 350 -6.64 3.83 14.58
N PHE A 351 -7.95 4.09 14.36
CA PHE A 351 -8.38 5.39 13.87
C PHE A 351 -7.98 6.47 14.86
N THR A 352 -7.27 7.48 14.36
CA THR A 352 -6.63 8.48 15.20
C THR A 352 -7.17 9.87 14.88
N CYS A 353 -7.63 10.58 15.89
CA CYS A 353 -8.04 11.98 15.75
C CYS A 353 -7.58 12.83 16.93
N SER A 354 -7.52 14.13 16.74
CA SER A 354 -7.20 15.06 17.81
C SER A 354 -8.28 16.13 17.97
N VAL A 355 -8.48 16.52 19.22
CA VAL A 355 -9.49 17.46 19.67
C VAL A 355 -8.81 18.62 20.37
N PRO A 356 -9.01 19.89 19.97
CA PRO A 356 -8.54 21.04 20.72
C PRO A 356 -9.38 21.19 21.99
N LEU A 357 -8.75 21.20 23.15
CA LEU A 357 -9.39 21.43 24.44
C LEU A 357 -8.61 22.52 25.19
N ALA A 358 -9.08 23.74 25.09
CA ALA A 358 -8.50 24.84 25.85
C ALA A 358 -8.79 24.66 27.36
N GLU A 359 -7.74 24.63 28.17
CA GLU A 359 -7.74 24.90 29.62
C GLU A 359 -8.25 23.82 30.61
N SER A 360 -8.55 22.58 30.19
CA SER A 360 -9.05 21.60 31.15
C SER A 360 -8.36 20.23 30.97
N ALA A 361 -7.92 19.62 32.06
CA ALA A 361 -7.38 18.27 32.06
C ALA A 361 -8.54 17.26 31.85
N VAL A 362 -8.39 16.39 30.86
CA VAL A 362 -9.27 15.24 30.74
C VAL A 362 -8.83 14.18 31.75
N SER A 363 -9.79 13.67 32.50
CA SER A 363 -9.54 12.64 33.52
C SER A 363 -9.89 11.24 33.01
N TYR A 364 -10.81 11.14 32.05
CA TYR A 364 -11.34 9.85 31.59
C TYR A 364 -11.83 9.96 30.16
N VAL A 365 -11.56 8.92 29.37
CA VAL A 365 -12.06 8.79 28.01
C VAL A 365 -12.70 7.42 27.82
N SER A 366 -13.90 7.38 27.28
CA SER A 366 -14.58 6.15 26.91
C SER A 366 -15.14 6.20 25.49
N HIS A 367 -15.21 5.03 24.87
CA HIS A 367 -15.77 4.81 23.55
C HIS A 367 -16.97 3.90 23.67
N GLU A 368 -18.15 4.38 23.26
CA GLU A 368 -19.40 3.67 23.28
C GLU A 368 -19.82 3.23 21.86
N VAL A 369 -20.06 1.94 21.70
CA VAL A 369 -20.50 1.32 20.44
C VAL A 369 -21.62 0.32 20.74
N ASN A 370 -22.79 0.47 20.14
CA ASN A 370 -23.93 -0.45 20.32
C ASN A 370 -24.28 -0.73 21.80
N GLY A 371 -24.20 0.29 22.65
CA GLY A 371 -24.45 0.18 24.09
C GLY A 371 -23.33 -0.44 24.92
N ASN A 372 -22.21 -0.83 24.30
CA ASN A 372 -21.02 -1.30 25.00
C ASN A 372 -20.02 -0.16 25.15
N THR A 373 -19.53 0.05 26.38
CA THR A 373 -18.56 1.09 26.68
C THR A 373 -17.18 0.49 26.92
N GLN A 374 -16.19 0.96 26.16
CA GLN A 374 -14.77 0.64 26.34
C GLN A 374 -14.04 1.88 26.87
N VAL A 375 -13.26 1.69 27.94
CA VAL A 375 -12.38 2.74 28.45
C VAL A 375 -11.09 2.78 27.64
N LEU A 376 -10.68 3.97 27.21
CA LEU A 376 -9.38 4.19 26.57
C LEU A 376 -8.32 4.49 27.64
N SER A 377 -7.19 3.85 27.54
CA SER A 377 -6.07 4.01 28.47
C SER A 377 -5.37 5.36 28.27
N HIS A 378 -5.00 6.05 29.34
CA HIS A 378 -4.13 7.23 29.23
C HIS A 378 -2.69 6.77 28.90
N ALA A 379 -2.15 7.27 27.80
CA ALA A 379 -0.79 6.93 27.35
C ALA A 379 0.20 8.03 27.78
N ALA A 380 1.41 7.60 28.13
CA ALA A 380 2.52 8.50 28.37
C ALA A 380 2.98 9.15 27.04
N GLN A 381 3.55 10.35 27.15
CA GLN A 381 4.17 11.04 26.01
C GLN A 381 5.65 10.61 25.92
N ASP A 382 5.91 9.43 25.36
CA ASP A 382 7.26 8.88 25.22
C ASP A 382 7.88 9.15 23.83
N GLY A 383 7.17 9.88 22.97
CA GLY A 383 7.59 10.19 21.59
C GLY A 383 7.42 9.03 20.60
N GLY A 384 6.83 7.92 21.02
CA GLY A 384 6.51 6.76 20.17
C GLY A 384 5.14 6.84 19.51
N LEU A 385 4.72 5.70 18.95
CA LEU A 385 3.36 5.53 18.42
C LEU A 385 2.33 5.58 19.55
N LEU A 386 1.26 6.33 19.34
CA LEU A 386 0.12 6.31 20.26
C LEU A 386 -0.42 4.86 20.34
N PRO A 387 -0.47 4.25 21.54
CA PRO A 387 -0.96 2.87 21.67
C PRO A 387 -2.40 2.72 21.20
N SER A 388 -2.74 1.54 20.69
CA SER A 388 -4.13 1.21 20.35
C SER A 388 -5.02 1.37 21.57
N ARG A 389 -6.26 1.85 21.37
CA ARG A 389 -7.28 2.06 22.42
C ARG A 389 -6.76 2.94 23.57
N SER A 390 -6.10 4.02 23.21
CA SER A 390 -5.54 4.95 24.17
C SER A 390 -5.79 6.41 23.77
N TRP A 391 -5.48 7.29 24.70
CA TRP A 391 -5.47 8.73 24.49
C TRP A 391 -4.28 9.36 25.17
N GLN A 392 -3.84 10.50 24.66
CA GLN A 392 -2.84 11.34 25.32
C GLN A 392 -3.23 12.81 25.19
N GLN A 393 -2.89 13.59 26.21
CA GLN A 393 -3.06 15.04 26.15
C GLN A 393 -1.70 15.69 25.92
N ASN A 394 -1.62 16.55 24.90
CA ASN A 394 -0.43 17.32 24.55
C ASN A 394 -0.81 18.81 24.47
N GLY A 395 -0.48 19.56 25.53
CA GLY A 395 -0.88 20.95 25.65
C GLY A 395 -2.41 21.12 25.63
N ASP A 396 -2.89 21.88 24.64
CA ASP A 396 -4.29 22.19 24.43
C ASP A 396 -5.03 21.17 23.53
N ARG A 397 -4.39 20.05 23.18
CA ARG A 397 -4.98 19.01 22.33
C ARG A 397 -4.99 17.66 23.01
N ILE A 398 -6.02 16.88 22.73
CA ILE A 398 -6.11 15.46 23.07
C ILE A 398 -6.10 14.66 21.79
N ALA A 399 -5.18 13.71 21.69
CA ALA A 399 -5.16 12.70 20.67
C ALA A 399 -5.81 11.41 21.17
N LEU A 400 -6.66 10.83 20.32
CA LEU A 400 -7.45 9.64 20.58
C LEU A 400 -7.10 8.60 19.53
N CYS A 401 -6.78 7.38 19.95
CA CYS A 401 -6.58 6.24 19.05
C CYS A 401 -7.53 5.11 19.48
N PHE A 402 -8.40 4.66 18.58
CA PHE A 402 -9.44 3.67 18.90
C PHE A 402 -9.85 2.87 17.67
N ASP A 403 -10.52 1.74 17.90
CA ASP A 403 -11.07 0.91 16.83
C ASP A 403 -12.42 1.47 16.37
N LEU A 404 -12.40 2.29 15.32
CA LEU A 404 -13.61 2.83 14.69
C LEU A 404 -14.45 1.69 14.14
N GLN A 405 -15.71 1.60 14.55
CA GLN A 405 -16.66 0.63 14.01
C GLN A 405 -17.50 1.25 12.89
N ARG A 406 -18.08 0.45 12.03
CA ARG A 406 -19.04 0.95 11.04
C ARG A 406 -20.34 1.37 11.72
N GLY A 407 -20.90 2.52 11.31
CA GLY A 407 -22.14 3.09 11.83
C GLY A 407 -21.91 4.02 13.02
N PRO A 408 -22.99 4.32 13.78
CA PRO A 408 -22.97 5.31 14.85
C PRO A 408 -22.26 4.80 16.10
N GLN A 409 -21.48 5.71 16.71
CA GLN A 409 -20.73 5.47 17.96
C GLN A 409 -20.40 6.81 18.61
N THR A 410 -20.01 6.79 19.89
CA THR A 410 -19.73 8.03 20.63
C THR A 410 -18.47 7.89 21.49
N ILE A 411 -17.62 8.91 21.48
CA ILE A 411 -16.52 9.04 22.43
C ILE A 411 -16.92 10.09 23.47
N HIS A 412 -16.79 9.74 24.74
CA HIS A 412 -17.03 10.62 25.86
C HIS A 412 -15.71 11.05 26.49
N LEU A 413 -15.51 12.36 26.61
CA LEU A 413 -14.39 12.98 27.31
C LEU A 413 -14.92 13.56 28.62
N SER A 414 -14.51 13.00 29.76
CA SER A 414 -14.85 13.53 31.08
C SER A 414 -13.73 14.43 31.58
N MET A 415 -14.13 15.58 32.12
CA MET A 415 -13.19 16.56 32.64
C MET A 415 -12.91 16.28 34.11
N GLY A 416 -11.66 16.42 34.56
CA GLY A 416 -11.31 16.36 35.97
C GLY A 416 -11.94 17.54 36.73
N GLU A 417 -12.30 17.31 38.00
CA GLU A 417 -12.64 18.41 38.90
C GLU A 417 -11.41 19.33 39.02
N ARG A 418 -11.63 20.65 38.95
CA ARG A 418 -10.59 21.67 39.14
C ARG A 418 -10.13 21.72 40.59
#